data_7c10e8ff2b9d6efc8514629611bde8b5
#
_entry.id   7c10e8ff2b9d6efc8514629611bde8b5
#
_cell.length_a   1.000
_cell.length_b   1.000
_cell.length_c   1.000
_cell.angle_alpha   90.00
_cell.angle_beta   90.00
_cell.angle_gamma   90.00
#
_symmetry.space_group_name_H-M   'P 1'
#
loop_
_entity.id
_entity.type
_entity.pdbx_description
1 polymer ?
#
loop_
_entity_poly.entity_id
_entity_poly.type
_entity_poly.pdbx_seq_one_letter_code
_entity_poly.pdbx_strand_id
1 'polypeptide(L)'
;VAGNTTINITLKEDAQVLEEVVVTALGIKRSEKALSYNVQQVNADAVTANKDPNFINSLSGKVAGVNINASSSGVGGMSKVVMRGTKSIMQSSNALYVVDGVPMYSNANKVNGTEFFSKGNTEPIADINPEDIESMSVLTGAAAAALYGSDAANGAIIITTKKGKEGRVNITVNSSVEFNAPLVMPRFQTRYGTGIGGVKDDNSSRSWGPKLTEARYFGYNPRDDYFQTGVIGTESVSFSTGSEKNQTYASAAAVNSKGIVPNNKYDRYNFNVRNTTSFLDEKMTLDVNAS
;
A
#
# COMPACT_ATOMS: atom_id res chain seq x y z
N VAL A 1 64.50 20.84 -7.36
CA VAL A 1 63.16 20.33 -7.65
C VAL A 1 62.51 21.40 -8.49
N ALA A 2 62.53 21.22 -9.83
CA ALA A 2 61.89 22.12 -10.76
C ALA A 2 60.39 21.89 -10.73
N GLY A 3 59.62 22.88 -10.29
CA GLY A 3 58.16 22.83 -10.24
C GLY A 3 57.57 22.91 -11.65
N ASN A 4 56.87 21.85 -12.06
CA ASN A 4 55.97 21.94 -13.21
C ASN A 4 54.77 22.83 -12.83
N THR A 5 54.68 24.01 -13.44
CA THR A 5 53.67 25.02 -13.20
C THR A 5 52.38 24.80 -14.02
N THR A 6 52.30 23.77 -14.84
CA THR A 6 51.12 23.45 -15.64
C THR A 6 50.70 21.99 -15.38
N ILE A 7 49.55 21.84 -14.72
CA ILE A 7 48.91 20.53 -14.53
C ILE A 7 47.79 20.46 -15.56
N ASN A 8 47.93 19.64 -16.59
CA ASN A 8 46.88 19.34 -17.53
C ASN A 8 46.01 18.19 -16.94
N ILE A 9 44.80 18.56 -16.47
CA ILE A 9 43.82 17.60 -16.00
C ILE A 9 42.85 17.37 -17.15
N THR A 10 42.87 16.15 -17.71
CA THR A 10 41.81 15.71 -18.64
C THR A 10 40.69 15.13 -17.83
N LEU A 11 39.57 15.85 -17.72
CA LEU A 11 38.35 15.33 -17.14
C LEU A 11 37.74 14.35 -18.15
N LYS A 12 37.62 13.09 -17.74
CA LYS A 12 36.76 12.13 -18.44
C LYS A 12 35.32 12.42 -17.98
N GLU A 13 34.41 12.62 -18.94
CA GLU A 13 32.99 12.56 -18.64
C GLU A 13 32.67 11.16 -18.12
N ASP A 14 32.45 11.05 -16.83
CA ASP A 14 31.83 9.88 -16.21
C ASP A 14 30.30 10.11 -16.26
N ALA A 15 29.74 10.08 -17.46
CA ALA A 15 28.32 10.01 -17.67
C ALA A 15 27.87 8.59 -17.37
N GLN A 16 27.78 8.22 -16.10
CA GLN A 16 26.92 7.12 -15.68
C GLN A 16 25.48 7.59 -15.94
N VAL A 17 25.02 7.35 -17.14
CA VAL A 17 23.60 7.41 -17.46
C VAL A 17 22.99 6.26 -16.67
N LEU A 18 22.45 6.55 -15.50
CA LEU A 18 21.52 5.66 -14.82
C LEU A 18 20.31 5.53 -15.76
N GLU A 19 20.32 4.52 -16.61
CA GLU A 19 19.15 4.17 -17.38
C GLU A 19 18.10 3.69 -16.37
N GLU A 20 17.12 4.56 -16.14
CA GLU A 20 15.97 4.23 -15.31
C GLU A 20 15.20 3.13 -16.02
N VAL A 21 15.34 1.92 -15.51
CA VAL A 21 14.72 0.71 -16.07
C VAL A 21 13.40 0.49 -15.37
N VAL A 22 12.34 0.53 -16.13
CA VAL A 22 10.97 0.29 -15.65
C VAL A 22 10.57 -1.15 -15.95
N VAL A 23 9.95 -1.80 -14.99
CA VAL A 23 9.32 -3.10 -15.23
C VAL A 23 7.98 -2.86 -15.91
N THR A 24 7.86 -3.38 -17.12
CA THR A 24 6.62 -3.31 -17.92
C THR A 24 5.79 -4.61 -17.75
N ALA A 25 4.80 -4.78 -18.63
CA ALA A 25 3.98 -5.99 -18.65
C ALA A 25 4.83 -7.27 -18.69
N LEU A 26 4.34 -8.31 -18.03
CA LEU A 26 4.97 -9.64 -17.97
C LEU A 26 6.37 -9.63 -17.31
N GLY A 27 6.70 -8.63 -16.49
CA GLY A 27 7.99 -8.54 -15.82
C GLY A 27 9.17 -8.17 -16.73
N ILE A 28 8.92 -7.72 -17.96
CA ILE A 28 9.97 -7.33 -18.90
C ILE A 28 10.55 -5.98 -18.49
N LYS A 29 11.87 -5.92 -18.29
CA LYS A 29 12.58 -4.67 -18.00
C LYS A 29 12.83 -3.90 -19.29
N ARG A 30 12.43 -2.63 -19.34
CA ARG A 30 12.69 -1.71 -20.45
C ARG A 30 13.15 -0.36 -19.93
N SER A 31 13.98 0.34 -20.71
CA SER A 31 14.31 1.73 -20.40
C SER A 31 13.03 2.59 -20.51
N GLU A 32 12.81 3.48 -19.55
CA GLU A 32 11.66 4.40 -19.56
C GLU A 32 11.56 5.20 -20.87
N LYS A 33 12.71 5.62 -21.39
CA LYS A 33 12.81 6.34 -22.68
C LYS A 33 12.36 5.52 -23.89
N ALA A 34 12.34 4.20 -23.78
CA ALA A 34 11.89 3.29 -24.86
C ALA A 34 10.39 3.01 -24.82
N LEU A 35 9.65 3.55 -23.87
CA LEU A 35 8.22 3.36 -23.75
C LEU A 35 7.45 4.43 -24.51
N SER A 36 6.44 4.02 -25.25
CA SER A 36 5.50 4.90 -25.97
C SER A 36 4.38 5.43 -25.07
N TYR A 37 4.38 5.09 -23.78
CA TYR A 37 3.38 5.48 -22.79
C TYR A 37 4.04 5.90 -21.49
N ASN A 38 3.37 6.77 -20.74
CA ASN A 38 3.87 7.25 -19.46
C ASN A 38 3.71 6.18 -18.38
N VAL A 39 4.83 5.85 -17.72
CA VAL A 39 4.91 4.99 -16.54
C VAL A 39 5.50 5.81 -15.41
N GLN A 40 4.86 5.81 -14.27
CA GLN A 40 5.42 6.40 -13.08
C GLN A 40 5.91 5.29 -12.16
N GLN A 41 7.19 5.31 -11.85
CA GLN A 41 7.81 4.33 -10.96
C GLN A 41 7.90 4.88 -9.53
N VAL A 42 7.64 4.01 -8.56
CA VAL A 42 7.79 4.27 -7.14
C VAL A 42 8.74 3.20 -6.57
N ASN A 43 9.84 3.64 -6.01
CA ASN A 43 10.83 2.74 -5.42
C ASN A 43 10.34 2.17 -4.08
N ALA A 44 10.89 1.03 -3.68
CA ALA A 44 10.58 0.35 -2.43
C ALA A 44 10.68 1.26 -1.19
N ASP A 45 11.72 2.09 -1.13
CA ASP A 45 11.94 3.01 0.01
C ASP A 45 10.78 3.97 0.21
N ALA A 46 10.15 4.41 -0.88
CA ALA A 46 9.00 5.29 -0.81
C ALA A 46 7.75 4.56 -0.28
N VAL A 47 7.64 3.26 -0.51
CA VAL A 47 6.52 2.43 -0.04
C VAL A 47 6.68 2.10 1.44
N THR A 48 7.89 1.76 1.85
CA THR A 48 8.21 1.32 3.22
C THR A 48 8.45 2.47 4.20
N ALA A 49 8.55 3.71 3.71
CA ALA A 49 8.74 4.90 4.54
C ALA A 49 7.60 5.13 5.55
N ASN A 50 6.38 4.75 5.18
CA ASN A 50 5.21 4.77 6.05
C ASN A 50 4.62 3.36 6.12
N LYS A 51 4.72 2.71 7.26
CA LYS A 51 4.37 1.30 7.45
C LYS A 51 2.88 1.11 7.78
N ASP A 52 2.01 1.62 6.90
CA ASP A 52 0.57 1.32 7.00
C ASP A 52 0.32 -0.18 6.76
N PRO A 53 -0.55 -0.84 7.54
CA PRO A 53 -0.94 -2.24 7.33
C PRO A 53 -1.42 -2.55 5.91
N ASN A 54 -2.07 -1.58 5.26
CA ASN A 54 -2.31 -1.61 3.82
C ASN A 54 -1.34 -0.64 3.12
N PHE A 55 -0.23 -1.16 2.62
CA PHE A 55 0.84 -0.36 2.01
C PHE A 55 0.39 0.49 0.82
N ILE A 56 -0.75 0.19 0.21
CA ILE A 56 -1.33 1.01 -0.85
C ILE A 56 -1.60 2.44 -0.35
N ASN A 57 -1.97 2.60 0.92
CA ASN A 57 -2.16 3.93 1.51
C ASN A 57 -0.89 4.78 1.50
N SER A 58 0.28 4.13 1.58
CA SER A 58 1.57 4.82 1.53
C SER A 58 1.88 5.50 0.21
N LEU A 59 1.18 5.13 -0.87
CA LEU A 59 1.29 5.77 -2.19
C LEU A 59 0.54 7.10 -2.29
N SER A 60 -0.30 7.42 -1.32
CA SER A 60 -1.06 8.67 -1.31
C SER A 60 -0.13 9.87 -1.37
N GLY A 61 -0.36 10.76 -2.33
CA GLY A 61 0.46 11.94 -2.57
C GLY A 61 1.83 11.69 -3.23
N LYS A 62 2.22 10.43 -3.50
CA LYS A 62 3.50 10.09 -4.13
C LYS A 62 3.40 9.83 -5.62
N VAL A 63 2.19 9.57 -6.11
CA VAL A 63 1.93 9.25 -7.52
C VAL A 63 0.98 10.28 -8.11
N ALA A 64 1.39 10.93 -9.19
CA ALA A 64 0.58 11.94 -9.85
C ALA A 64 -0.69 11.34 -10.47
N GLY A 65 -1.84 12.00 -10.29
CA GLY A 65 -3.11 11.57 -10.84
C GLY A 65 -3.74 10.35 -10.20
N VAL A 66 -3.21 9.89 -9.07
CA VAL A 66 -3.75 8.78 -8.27
C VAL A 66 -4.35 9.34 -6.99
N ASN A 67 -5.60 8.99 -6.74
CA ASN A 67 -6.30 9.31 -5.50
C ASN A 67 -6.56 8.01 -4.73
N ILE A 68 -6.08 7.96 -3.50
CA ILE A 68 -6.19 6.81 -2.62
C ILE A 68 -7.04 7.21 -1.43
N ASN A 69 -8.15 6.50 -1.26
CA ASN A 69 -9.03 6.67 -0.12
C ASN A 69 -8.93 5.42 0.76
N ALA A 70 -8.39 5.60 1.95
CA ALA A 70 -8.32 4.54 2.95
C ALA A 70 -9.74 4.13 3.39
N SER A 71 -9.88 2.88 3.77
CA SER A 71 -11.15 2.34 4.27
C SER A 71 -11.51 2.93 5.63
N SER A 72 -12.80 3.18 5.84
CA SER A 72 -13.36 3.49 7.15
C SER A 72 -13.58 2.24 8.02
N SER A 73 -13.38 1.04 7.49
CA SER A 73 -13.58 -0.23 8.21
C SER A 73 -12.48 -0.54 9.24
N GLY A 74 -11.46 0.31 9.35
CA GLY A 74 -10.37 0.16 10.31
C GLY A 74 -9.10 -0.41 9.69
N VAL A 75 -8.24 -0.96 10.55
CA VAL A 75 -6.93 -1.47 10.16
C VAL A 75 -7.05 -2.64 9.18
N GLY A 76 -6.23 -2.64 8.12
CA GLY A 76 -6.25 -3.68 7.09
C GLY A 76 -7.43 -3.62 6.13
N GLY A 77 -8.27 -2.59 6.21
CA GLY A 77 -9.39 -2.40 5.29
C GLY A 77 -8.95 -2.09 3.86
N MET A 78 -9.82 -2.43 2.91
CA MET A 78 -9.60 -2.20 1.48
C MET A 78 -9.45 -0.71 1.17
N SER A 79 -8.43 -0.34 0.39
CA SER A 79 -8.24 1.04 -0.08
C SER A 79 -8.79 1.22 -1.49
N LYS A 80 -9.51 2.31 -1.72
CA LYS A 80 -10.01 2.66 -3.04
C LYS A 80 -8.95 3.47 -3.79
N VAL A 81 -8.41 2.89 -4.87
CA VAL A 81 -7.41 3.54 -5.73
C VAL A 81 -8.06 3.96 -7.05
N VAL A 82 -8.17 5.26 -7.25
CA VAL A 82 -8.79 5.85 -8.44
C VAL A 82 -7.76 6.64 -9.22
N MET A 83 -7.59 6.32 -10.50
CA MET A 83 -6.69 7.02 -11.40
C MET A 83 -7.45 7.96 -12.32
N ARG A 84 -7.03 9.24 -12.36
CA ARG A 84 -7.63 10.28 -13.22
C ARG A 84 -9.14 10.50 -12.98
N GLY A 85 -9.59 10.33 -11.74
CA GLY A 85 -10.98 10.56 -11.35
C GLY A 85 -11.90 9.36 -11.52
N THR A 86 -13.09 9.44 -10.90
CA THR A 86 -14.13 8.41 -10.96
C THR A 86 -14.79 8.40 -12.33
N LYS A 87 -14.78 7.26 -13.01
CA LYS A 87 -15.27 7.13 -14.38
C LYS A 87 -16.72 6.68 -14.47
N SER A 88 -17.22 5.99 -13.45
CA SER A 88 -18.58 5.44 -13.41
C SER A 88 -19.18 5.55 -12.01
N ILE A 89 -20.48 5.77 -11.97
CA ILE A 89 -21.28 5.70 -10.72
C ILE A 89 -21.70 4.25 -10.44
N MET A 90 -21.89 3.45 -11.50
CA MET A 90 -22.45 2.09 -11.40
C MET A 90 -21.36 1.00 -11.38
N GLN A 91 -20.18 1.29 -11.86
CA GLN A 91 -19.07 0.32 -11.95
C GLN A 91 -17.89 0.76 -11.08
N SER A 92 -17.09 -0.22 -10.66
CA SER A 92 -15.86 0.07 -9.94
C SER A 92 -14.91 0.93 -10.78
N SER A 93 -14.37 1.95 -10.15
CA SER A 93 -13.31 2.80 -10.72
C SER A 93 -11.93 2.44 -10.16
N ASN A 94 -11.80 1.30 -9.46
CA ASN A 94 -10.54 0.86 -8.88
C ASN A 94 -9.54 0.44 -9.95
N ALA A 95 -8.27 0.72 -9.69
CA ALA A 95 -7.16 0.22 -10.48
C ALA A 95 -6.99 -1.30 -10.30
N LEU A 96 -6.46 -1.97 -11.33
CA LEU A 96 -6.06 -3.37 -11.25
C LEU A 96 -4.69 -3.48 -10.57
N TYR A 97 -4.51 -4.46 -9.70
CA TYR A 97 -3.19 -4.81 -9.17
C TYR A 97 -2.62 -5.99 -9.95
N VAL A 98 -1.34 -5.91 -10.25
CA VAL A 98 -0.60 -6.96 -10.94
C VAL A 98 0.69 -7.23 -10.18
N VAL A 99 0.86 -8.45 -9.69
CA VAL A 99 2.04 -8.84 -8.90
C VAL A 99 2.87 -9.83 -9.70
N ASP A 100 4.11 -9.48 -9.99
CA ASP A 100 5.03 -10.27 -10.82
C ASP A 100 4.40 -10.77 -12.15
N GLY A 101 3.56 -9.93 -12.75
CA GLY A 101 2.87 -10.23 -14.00
C GLY A 101 1.52 -10.95 -13.86
N VAL A 102 1.14 -11.35 -12.65
CA VAL A 102 -0.14 -12.01 -12.37
C VAL A 102 -1.18 -10.98 -11.89
N PRO A 103 -2.32 -10.82 -12.59
CA PRO A 103 -3.37 -9.92 -12.16
C PRO A 103 -4.08 -10.44 -10.91
N MET A 104 -4.26 -9.58 -9.92
CA MET A 104 -4.99 -9.85 -8.69
C MET A 104 -6.36 -9.18 -8.74
N TYR A 105 -7.40 -9.98 -8.73
CA TYR A 105 -8.77 -9.47 -8.80
C TYR A 105 -9.30 -9.15 -7.41
N SER A 106 -9.72 -7.91 -7.21
CA SER A 106 -10.42 -7.50 -6.00
C SER A 106 -11.89 -7.92 -6.07
N ASN A 107 -12.39 -8.52 -5.00
CA ASN A 107 -13.81 -8.85 -4.86
C ASN A 107 -14.68 -7.63 -4.47
N ALA A 108 -14.14 -6.43 -4.58
CA ALA A 108 -14.82 -5.17 -4.23
C ALA A 108 -16.20 -4.98 -4.90
N ASN A 109 -16.40 -5.61 -6.06
CA ASN A 109 -17.65 -5.52 -6.83
C ASN A 109 -18.72 -6.53 -6.38
N LYS A 110 -18.43 -7.44 -5.44
CA LYS A 110 -19.36 -8.47 -4.97
C LYS A 110 -20.01 -8.12 -3.63
N VAL A 111 -20.07 -6.84 -3.29
CA VAL A 111 -20.81 -6.42 -2.09
C VAL A 111 -22.30 -6.53 -2.35
N ASN A 112 -22.85 -7.72 -2.14
CA ASN A 112 -24.31 -7.93 -2.03
C ASN A 112 -24.78 -7.41 -0.67
N GLY A 113 -24.73 -6.12 -0.47
CA GLY A 113 -25.22 -5.48 0.76
C GLY A 113 -25.73 -4.08 0.46
N THR A 114 -26.76 -3.67 1.14
CA THR A 114 -27.17 -2.27 1.16
C THR A 114 -25.96 -1.46 1.66
N GLU A 115 -25.68 -0.35 1.02
CA GLU A 115 -24.51 0.53 1.26
C GLU A 115 -24.26 0.89 2.74
N PHE A 116 -25.28 0.74 3.57
CA PHE A 116 -25.26 1.08 5.00
C PHE A 116 -24.75 -0.04 5.93
N PHE A 117 -24.58 -1.28 5.44
CA PHE A 117 -24.23 -2.44 6.28
C PHE A 117 -23.00 -3.21 5.79
N SER A 118 -22.21 -2.64 4.90
CA SER A 118 -20.96 -3.27 4.48
C SER A 118 -19.97 -3.28 5.65
N LYS A 119 -19.57 -4.49 6.07
CA LYS A 119 -18.55 -4.68 7.13
C LYS A 119 -17.15 -4.27 6.70
N GLY A 120 -16.99 -3.76 5.47
CA GLY A 120 -15.71 -3.59 4.81
C GLY A 120 -15.17 -4.91 4.26
N ASN A 121 -14.39 -4.81 3.20
CA ASN A 121 -13.69 -5.94 2.60
C ASN A 121 -12.19 -5.79 2.82
N THR A 122 -11.50 -6.91 2.86
CA THR A 122 -10.04 -6.95 2.71
C THR A 122 -9.69 -7.07 1.24
N GLU A 123 -8.53 -6.58 0.87
CA GLU A 123 -7.97 -6.70 -0.47
C GLU A 123 -6.86 -7.74 -0.48
N PRO A 124 -6.80 -8.65 -1.47
CA PRO A 124 -5.69 -9.60 -1.58
C PRO A 124 -4.32 -8.92 -1.65
N ILE A 125 -4.26 -7.70 -2.19
CA ILE A 125 -3.02 -6.92 -2.27
C ILE A 125 -2.52 -6.48 -0.88
N ALA A 126 -3.41 -6.29 0.08
CA ALA A 126 -3.03 -5.93 1.45
C ALA A 126 -2.32 -7.10 2.18
N ASP A 127 -2.43 -8.31 1.65
CA ASP A 127 -1.76 -9.49 2.22
C ASP A 127 -0.26 -9.57 1.85
N ILE A 128 0.20 -8.75 0.91
CA ILE A 128 1.62 -8.70 0.54
C ILE A 128 2.40 -7.89 1.58
N ASN A 129 3.56 -8.43 1.97
CA ASN A 129 4.48 -7.69 2.82
C ASN A 129 5.15 -6.56 2.01
N PRO A 130 5.02 -5.28 2.41
CA PRO A 130 5.66 -4.17 1.70
C PRO A 130 7.19 -4.27 1.65
N GLU A 131 7.81 -4.94 2.61
CA GLU A 131 9.26 -5.15 2.62
C GLU A 131 9.73 -6.13 1.52
N ASP A 132 8.83 -6.92 0.93
CA ASP A 132 9.14 -7.82 -0.20
C ASP A 132 9.02 -7.11 -1.55
N ILE A 133 8.57 -5.87 -1.59
CA ILE A 133 8.42 -5.10 -2.82
C ILE A 133 9.79 -4.53 -3.24
N GLU A 134 10.17 -4.74 -4.49
CA GLU A 134 11.35 -4.13 -5.11
C GLU A 134 10.99 -2.77 -5.74
N SER A 135 9.88 -2.74 -6.48
CA SER A 135 9.40 -1.53 -7.15
C SER A 135 7.92 -1.62 -7.49
N MET A 136 7.31 -0.47 -7.68
CA MET A 136 5.94 -0.37 -8.20
C MET A 136 5.93 0.55 -9.41
N SER A 137 5.20 0.14 -10.45
CA SER A 137 4.99 0.93 -11.66
C SER A 137 3.50 1.20 -11.83
N VAL A 138 3.15 2.46 -12.01
CA VAL A 138 1.77 2.91 -12.18
C VAL A 138 1.49 3.19 -13.65
N LEU A 139 0.56 2.44 -14.22
CA LEU A 139 0.10 2.59 -15.60
C LEU A 139 -1.26 3.23 -15.66
N THR A 140 -1.40 4.24 -16.50
CA THR A 140 -2.70 4.89 -16.74
C THR A 140 -3.60 4.04 -17.64
N GLY A 141 -4.93 4.26 -17.57
CA GLY A 141 -5.95 3.38 -18.11
C GLY A 141 -5.73 2.83 -19.52
N ALA A 142 -5.40 3.68 -20.51
CA ALA A 142 -5.22 3.21 -21.89
C ALA A 142 -4.00 2.26 -22.03
N ALA A 143 -2.87 2.62 -21.41
CA ALA A 143 -1.67 1.78 -21.42
C ALA A 143 -1.89 0.46 -20.66
N ALA A 144 -2.55 0.55 -19.50
CA ALA A 144 -2.87 -0.62 -18.70
C ALA A 144 -3.85 -1.56 -19.44
N ALA A 145 -4.89 -1.00 -20.09
CA ALA A 145 -5.86 -1.80 -20.85
C ALA A 145 -5.25 -2.49 -22.07
N ALA A 146 -4.26 -1.87 -22.71
CA ALA A 146 -3.53 -2.49 -23.84
C ALA A 146 -2.73 -3.73 -23.40
N LEU A 147 -2.29 -3.78 -22.13
CA LEU A 147 -1.45 -4.86 -21.61
C LEU A 147 -2.26 -5.94 -20.87
N TYR A 148 -3.30 -5.55 -20.14
CA TYR A 148 -4.06 -6.43 -19.24
C TYR A 148 -5.57 -6.49 -19.57
N GLY A 149 -5.99 -5.92 -20.68
CA GLY A 149 -7.37 -5.97 -21.15
C GLY A 149 -8.32 -5.00 -20.42
N SER A 150 -9.62 -5.29 -20.52
CA SER A 150 -10.71 -4.44 -19.97
C SER A 150 -10.64 -4.22 -18.47
N ASP A 151 -10.13 -5.20 -17.71
CA ASP A 151 -10.06 -5.14 -16.27
C ASP A 151 -9.08 -4.04 -15.76
N ALA A 152 -8.11 -3.69 -16.61
CA ALA A 152 -7.18 -2.60 -16.38
C ALA A 152 -7.61 -1.26 -17.00
N ALA A 153 -8.85 -1.13 -17.48
CA ALA A 153 -9.35 0.11 -18.10
C ALA A 153 -9.28 1.32 -17.17
N ASN A 154 -9.31 1.10 -15.85
CA ASN A 154 -9.18 2.15 -14.83
C ASN A 154 -7.72 2.46 -14.47
N GLY A 155 -6.77 1.76 -15.05
CA GLY A 155 -5.34 1.80 -14.73
C GLY A 155 -4.89 0.54 -14.01
N ALA A 156 -3.58 0.37 -13.91
CA ALA A 156 -2.98 -0.76 -13.18
C ALA A 156 -1.78 -0.29 -12.33
N ILE A 157 -1.61 -0.93 -11.19
CA ILE A 157 -0.42 -0.85 -10.35
C ILE A 157 0.31 -2.18 -10.49
N ILE A 158 1.48 -2.13 -11.12
CA ILE A 158 2.34 -3.29 -11.31
C ILE A 158 3.33 -3.31 -10.16
N ILE A 159 3.36 -4.41 -9.43
CA ILE A 159 4.23 -4.63 -8.27
C ILE A 159 5.23 -5.71 -8.65
N THR A 160 6.49 -5.39 -8.46
CA THR A 160 7.59 -6.34 -8.63
C THR A 160 8.14 -6.69 -7.26
N THR A 161 8.20 -7.99 -6.96
CA THR A 161 8.74 -8.46 -5.69
C THR A 161 10.24 -8.68 -5.77
N LYS A 162 10.90 -8.61 -4.61
CA LYS A 162 12.34 -8.80 -4.48
C LYS A 162 12.75 -10.19 -4.92
N LYS A 163 13.92 -10.24 -5.56
CA LYS A 163 14.62 -11.48 -5.94
C LYS A 163 15.89 -11.63 -5.12
N GLY A 164 16.45 -12.82 -5.10
CA GLY A 164 17.80 -13.03 -4.63
C GLY A 164 18.79 -12.15 -5.42
N LYS A 165 19.85 -11.73 -4.77
CA LYS A 165 20.92 -10.96 -5.42
C LYS A 165 22.20 -11.77 -5.39
N GLU A 166 22.96 -11.66 -6.45
CA GLU A 166 24.30 -12.21 -6.52
C GLU A 166 25.20 -11.57 -5.47
N GLY A 167 26.08 -12.37 -4.88
CA GLY A 167 27.09 -11.92 -3.94
C GLY A 167 26.94 -12.52 -2.54
N ARG A 168 27.28 -11.72 -1.54
CA ARG A 168 27.27 -12.15 -0.14
C ARG A 168 25.84 -12.29 0.37
N VAL A 169 25.68 -13.17 1.34
CA VAL A 169 24.46 -13.28 2.13
C VAL A 169 24.10 -11.91 2.72
N ASN A 170 22.89 -11.47 2.46
CA ASN A 170 22.32 -10.26 3.05
C ASN A 170 21.12 -10.64 3.92
N ILE A 171 21.17 -10.25 5.18
CA ILE A 171 20.05 -10.42 6.11
C ILE A 171 19.59 -9.02 6.53
N THR A 172 18.31 -8.74 6.34
CA THR A 172 17.71 -7.50 6.76
C THR A 172 16.64 -7.78 7.79
N VAL A 173 16.69 -7.07 8.91
CA VAL A 173 15.68 -7.15 9.97
C VAL A 173 15.06 -5.76 10.15
N ASN A 174 13.76 -5.69 10.08
CA ASN A 174 13.01 -4.46 10.30
C ASN A 174 12.03 -4.67 11.45
N SER A 175 11.97 -3.70 12.36
CA SER A 175 10.98 -3.65 13.43
C SER A 175 10.46 -2.22 13.55
N SER A 176 9.15 -2.06 13.64
CA SER A 176 8.52 -0.77 13.85
C SER A 176 7.29 -0.87 14.72
N VAL A 177 7.07 0.18 15.52
CA VAL A 177 5.86 0.33 16.32
C VAL A 177 5.27 1.71 16.04
N GLU A 178 3.98 1.74 15.74
CA GLU A 178 3.22 2.96 15.46
C GLU A 178 2.09 3.12 16.47
N PHE A 179 1.87 4.34 16.93
CA PHE A 179 0.78 4.69 17.84
C PHE A 179 -0.19 5.64 17.16
N ASN A 180 -1.45 5.26 17.12
CA ASN A 180 -2.51 6.00 16.44
C ASN A 180 -3.55 6.50 17.44
N ALA A 181 -3.95 7.77 17.30
CA ALA A 181 -5.01 8.38 18.09
C ALA A 181 -5.87 9.30 17.21
N PRO A 182 -7.16 9.50 17.54
CA PRO A 182 -8.00 10.44 16.82
C PRO A 182 -7.44 11.86 16.92
N LEU A 183 -7.11 12.48 15.77
CA LEU A 183 -6.58 13.84 15.73
C LEU A 183 -7.71 14.87 15.85
N VAL A 184 -8.76 14.71 15.05
CA VAL A 184 -9.90 15.63 14.99
C VAL A 184 -11.18 14.85 15.19
N MET A 185 -12.01 15.31 16.09
CA MET A 185 -13.35 14.79 16.36
C MET A 185 -14.38 15.88 16.14
N PRO A 186 -15.58 15.53 15.65
CA PRO A 186 -16.70 16.48 15.61
C PRO A 186 -17.00 17.05 16.98
N ARG A 187 -17.31 18.33 17.04
CA ARG A 187 -17.82 18.94 18.26
C ARG A 187 -19.28 18.61 18.40
N PHE A 188 -19.58 17.71 19.32
CA PHE A 188 -20.96 17.35 19.60
C PHE A 188 -21.62 18.42 20.48
N GLN A 189 -22.91 18.65 20.24
CA GLN A 189 -23.69 19.54 21.11
C GLN A 189 -24.00 18.83 22.43
N THR A 190 -23.99 19.56 23.52
CA THR A 190 -24.25 19.07 24.90
C THR A 190 -25.46 19.76 25.55
N ARG A 191 -26.27 20.50 24.77
CA ARG A 191 -27.41 21.26 25.27
C ARG A 191 -28.69 20.46 25.35
N TYR A 192 -28.88 19.49 24.46
CA TYR A 192 -30.10 18.70 24.32
C TYR A 192 -29.75 17.22 24.38
N GLY A 193 -30.63 16.43 24.98
CA GLY A 193 -30.53 14.97 25.01
C GLY A 193 -31.06 14.30 23.76
N THR A 194 -31.12 12.98 23.79
CA THR A 194 -31.68 12.16 22.71
C THR A 194 -33.17 12.39 22.54
N GLY A 195 -33.65 12.42 21.27
CA GLY A 195 -35.04 12.64 20.93
C GLY A 195 -35.27 13.71 19.86
N ILE A 196 -36.52 14.10 19.68
CA ILE A 196 -36.98 15.07 18.66
C ILE A 196 -37.98 16.03 19.31
N GLY A 197 -37.95 17.31 18.90
CA GLY A 197 -38.98 18.30 19.28
C GLY A 197 -39.11 18.53 20.81
N GLY A 198 -38.05 18.31 21.55
CA GLY A 198 -38.05 18.45 23.01
C GLY A 198 -38.53 17.21 23.77
N VAL A 199 -38.93 16.15 23.07
CA VAL A 199 -39.38 14.88 23.67
C VAL A 199 -38.23 13.90 23.73
N LYS A 200 -38.05 13.28 24.90
CA LYS A 200 -37.02 12.26 25.11
C LYS A 200 -37.34 10.97 24.36
N ASP A 201 -36.37 10.43 23.64
CA ASP A 201 -36.45 9.12 23.01
C ASP A 201 -35.06 8.49 23.08
N ASP A 202 -34.90 7.46 23.92
CA ASP A 202 -33.63 6.79 24.15
C ASP A 202 -33.16 5.93 22.95
N ASN A 203 -34.06 5.60 22.03
CA ASN A 203 -33.77 4.86 20.80
C ASN A 203 -33.50 5.77 19.59
N SER A 204 -33.63 7.08 19.78
CA SER A 204 -33.37 8.03 18.70
C SER A 204 -31.90 8.29 18.46
N SER A 205 -31.49 8.27 17.20
CA SER A 205 -30.18 8.76 16.78
C SER A 205 -30.07 10.28 16.71
N ARG A 206 -31.18 11.02 17.03
CA ARG A 206 -31.24 12.47 16.98
C ARG A 206 -31.03 13.07 18.36
N SER A 207 -30.36 14.21 18.42
CA SER A 207 -30.02 14.94 19.67
C SER A 207 -30.83 16.24 19.79
N TRP A 208 -32.16 16.16 19.63
CA TRP A 208 -33.12 17.28 19.74
C TRP A 208 -34.24 16.99 20.73
N GLY A 209 -33.90 16.23 21.77
CA GLY A 209 -34.80 15.93 22.89
C GLY A 209 -34.89 17.08 23.89
N PRO A 210 -35.21 16.80 25.16
CA PRO A 210 -35.30 17.83 26.20
C PRO A 210 -33.93 18.49 26.44
N LYS A 211 -33.98 19.76 26.87
CA LYS A 211 -32.78 20.49 27.25
C LYS A 211 -32.11 19.81 28.45
N LEU A 212 -30.81 19.54 28.32
CA LEU A 212 -30.01 18.99 29.42
C LEU A 212 -29.77 20.05 30.49
N THR A 213 -29.93 19.64 31.73
CA THR A 213 -29.48 20.40 32.91
C THR A 213 -28.13 19.81 33.34
N GLU A 214 -27.38 20.55 34.12
CA GLU A 214 -26.08 20.08 34.68
C GLU A 214 -26.22 18.73 35.41
N ALA A 215 -27.32 18.48 36.08
CA ALA A 215 -27.60 17.24 36.80
C ALA A 215 -27.80 16.01 35.86
N ARG A 216 -27.97 16.20 34.55
CA ARG A 216 -28.19 15.13 33.55
C ARG A 216 -27.04 14.98 32.56
N TYR A 217 -26.01 15.82 32.64
CA TYR A 217 -24.83 15.71 31.83
C TYR A 217 -23.71 15.05 32.63
N PHE A 218 -23.29 13.90 32.18
CA PHE A 218 -22.25 13.06 32.84
C PHE A 218 -20.83 13.34 32.33
N GLY A 219 -20.66 14.34 31.49
CA GLY A 219 -19.33 14.70 30.98
C GLY A 219 -18.73 13.71 29.95
N TYR A 220 -19.55 12.85 29.33
CA TYR A 220 -19.08 11.90 28.34
C TYR A 220 -18.43 12.61 27.15
N ASN A 221 -17.18 12.29 26.89
CA ASN A 221 -16.42 12.76 25.74
C ASN A 221 -16.10 11.57 24.85
N PRO A 222 -16.72 11.41 23.67
CA PRO A 222 -16.50 10.27 22.80
C PRO A 222 -15.03 10.03 22.45
N ARG A 223 -14.21 11.09 22.38
CA ARG A 223 -12.80 10.97 22.09
C ARG A 223 -12.04 10.21 23.18
N ASP A 224 -12.29 10.57 24.42
CA ASP A 224 -11.50 10.10 25.56
C ASP A 224 -12.12 8.87 26.23
N ASP A 225 -13.47 8.74 26.15
CA ASP A 225 -14.21 7.68 26.82
C ASP A 225 -14.47 6.46 25.93
N TYR A 226 -14.47 6.62 24.58
CA TYR A 226 -14.73 5.53 23.66
C TYR A 226 -13.49 5.07 22.91
N PHE A 227 -12.74 6.00 22.32
CA PHE A 227 -11.58 5.65 21.52
C PHE A 227 -10.38 5.31 22.40
N GLN A 228 -9.56 4.40 21.92
CA GLN A 228 -8.31 4.00 22.55
C GLN A 228 -7.12 4.35 21.66
N THR A 229 -5.93 4.33 22.24
CA THR A 229 -4.70 4.39 21.44
C THR A 229 -4.55 3.11 20.64
N GLY A 230 -4.54 3.23 19.33
CA GLY A 230 -4.21 2.15 18.43
C GLY A 230 -2.71 1.88 18.45
N VAL A 231 -2.31 0.63 18.34
CA VAL A 231 -0.90 0.21 18.28
C VAL A 231 -0.73 -0.75 17.13
N ILE A 232 0.24 -0.48 16.27
CA ILE A 232 0.60 -1.34 15.14
C ILE A 232 2.06 -1.73 15.32
N GLY A 233 2.33 -3.01 15.51
CA GLY A 233 3.65 -3.61 15.49
C GLY A 233 3.89 -4.27 14.13
N THR A 234 5.01 -3.98 13.49
CA THR A 234 5.42 -4.62 12.24
C THR A 234 6.84 -5.12 12.41
N GLU A 235 7.04 -6.40 12.21
CA GLU A 235 8.32 -7.07 12.28
C GLU A 235 8.55 -7.86 11.01
N SER A 236 9.75 -7.78 10.45
CA SER A 236 10.12 -8.55 9.27
C SER A 236 11.58 -8.92 9.27
N VAL A 237 11.86 -10.09 8.73
CA VAL A 237 13.19 -10.57 8.43
C VAL A 237 13.25 -11.04 6.99
N SER A 238 14.29 -10.64 6.27
CA SER A 238 14.52 -11.14 4.93
C SER A 238 15.96 -11.61 4.78
N PHE A 239 16.12 -12.61 3.93
CA PHE A 239 17.37 -13.26 3.59
C PHE A 239 17.53 -13.25 2.07
N SER A 240 18.66 -12.80 1.57
CA SER A 240 18.99 -12.81 0.15
C SER A 240 20.40 -13.33 -0.05
N THR A 241 20.54 -14.27 -0.97
CA THR A 241 21.84 -14.82 -1.37
C THR A 241 21.79 -15.27 -2.82
N GLY A 242 22.94 -15.44 -3.45
CA GLY A 242 22.97 -15.99 -4.78
C GLY A 242 24.34 -16.02 -5.42
N SER A 243 24.41 -16.76 -6.50
CA SER A 243 25.46 -16.79 -7.49
C SER A 243 24.94 -16.31 -8.83
N GLU A 244 25.76 -16.21 -9.86
CA GLU A 244 25.34 -15.91 -11.23
C GLU A 244 24.19 -16.82 -11.71
N LYS A 245 24.22 -18.10 -11.32
CA LYS A 245 23.30 -19.13 -11.81
C LYS A 245 22.10 -19.41 -10.89
N ASN A 246 22.22 -19.11 -9.60
CA ASN A 246 21.14 -19.40 -8.64
C ASN A 246 21.04 -18.28 -7.62
N GLN A 247 19.85 -17.72 -7.48
CA GLN A 247 19.55 -16.64 -6.55
C GLN A 247 18.35 -17.01 -5.70
N THR A 248 18.48 -16.83 -4.39
CA THR A 248 17.40 -17.16 -3.44
C THR A 248 17.08 -15.94 -2.59
N TYR A 249 15.81 -15.69 -2.45
CA TYR A 249 15.24 -14.72 -1.53
C TYR A 249 14.24 -15.44 -0.62
N ALA A 250 14.28 -15.16 0.67
CA ALA A 250 13.31 -15.64 1.63
C ALA A 250 12.95 -14.52 2.61
N SER A 251 11.70 -14.43 3.01
CA SER A 251 11.24 -13.47 4.01
C SER A 251 10.16 -14.03 4.91
N ALA A 252 10.10 -13.47 6.11
CA ALA A 252 9.00 -13.68 7.05
C ALA A 252 8.63 -12.32 7.66
N ALA A 253 7.33 -12.07 7.81
CA ALA A 253 6.84 -10.85 8.42
C ALA A 253 5.61 -11.11 9.29
N ALA A 254 5.48 -10.31 10.34
CA ALA A 254 4.32 -10.29 11.24
C ALA A 254 3.85 -8.85 11.40
N VAL A 255 2.54 -8.63 11.26
CA VAL A 255 1.86 -7.39 11.58
C VAL A 255 0.81 -7.68 12.63
N ASN A 256 0.95 -7.07 13.80
CA ASN A 256 -0.03 -7.15 14.87
C ASN A 256 -0.58 -5.76 15.12
N SER A 257 -1.87 -5.58 14.95
CA SER A 257 -2.50 -4.28 15.04
C SER A 257 -3.72 -4.29 15.94
N LYS A 258 -3.77 -3.29 16.80
CA LYS A 258 -4.92 -2.93 17.60
C LYS A 258 -5.38 -1.54 17.16
N GLY A 259 -6.61 -1.46 16.66
CA GLY A 259 -7.17 -0.20 16.17
C GLY A 259 -7.57 0.77 17.28
N ILE A 260 -7.91 2.00 16.87
CA ILE A 260 -8.40 3.04 17.79
C ILE A 260 -9.83 2.76 18.30
N VAL A 261 -10.59 1.93 17.58
CA VAL A 261 -11.91 1.46 18.01
C VAL A 261 -11.74 0.23 18.90
N PRO A 262 -12.38 0.16 20.06
CA PRO A 262 -12.34 -1.03 20.93
C PRO A 262 -12.71 -2.31 20.18
N ASN A 263 -12.01 -3.40 20.48
CA ASN A 263 -12.19 -4.73 19.87
C ASN A 263 -11.86 -4.83 18.38
N ASN A 264 -11.29 -3.79 17.75
CA ASN A 264 -10.77 -3.85 16.40
C ASN A 264 -9.31 -4.34 16.45
N LYS A 265 -9.05 -5.51 15.86
CA LYS A 265 -7.72 -6.12 15.75
C LYS A 265 -7.49 -6.63 14.33
N TYR A 266 -6.25 -6.59 13.91
CA TYR A 266 -5.80 -7.16 12.64
C TYR A 266 -4.42 -7.78 12.82
N ASP A 267 -4.33 -9.06 12.55
CA ASP A 267 -3.08 -9.82 12.61
C ASP A 267 -2.81 -10.43 11.23
N ARG A 268 -1.58 -10.32 10.76
CA ARG A 268 -1.13 -10.87 9.48
C ARG A 268 0.25 -11.46 9.63
N TYR A 269 0.43 -12.64 9.06
CA TYR A 269 1.71 -13.34 9.01
C TYR A 269 2.02 -13.70 7.56
N ASN A 270 3.17 -13.31 7.07
CA ASN A 270 3.61 -13.54 5.71
C ASN A 270 4.88 -14.40 5.71
N PHE A 271 4.95 -15.32 4.76
CA PHE A 271 6.16 -16.07 4.42
C PHE A 271 6.32 -16.05 2.91
N ASN A 272 7.51 -15.76 2.44
CA ASN A 272 7.80 -15.74 1.01
C ASN A 272 9.15 -16.42 0.76
N VAL A 273 9.21 -17.29 -0.24
CA VAL A 273 10.45 -17.90 -0.72
C VAL A 273 10.46 -17.85 -2.24
N ARG A 274 11.47 -17.23 -2.80
CA ARG A 274 11.68 -17.13 -4.24
C ARG A 274 13.05 -17.65 -4.62
N ASN A 275 13.09 -18.50 -5.62
CA ASN A 275 14.35 -18.99 -6.21
C ASN A 275 14.33 -18.75 -7.72
N THR A 276 15.40 -18.13 -8.21
CA THR A 276 15.63 -17.91 -9.63
C THR A 276 16.89 -18.68 -10.02
N THR A 277 16.76 -19.61 -10.95
CA THR A 277 17.88 -20.44 -11.43
C THR A 277 18.01 -20.35 -12.93
N SER A 278 19.21 -20.05 -13.41
CA SER A 278 19.57 -20.00 -14.83
C SER A 278 20.29 -21.28 -15.28
N PHE A 279 19.84 -21.83 -16.40
CA PHE A 279 20.36 -23.07 -16.99
C PHE A 279 20.82 -22.82 -18.42
N LEU A 280 21.59 -23.80 -18.98
CA LEU A 280 22.01 -23.84 -20.38
C LEU A 280 22.70 -22.53 -20.82
N ASP A 281 23.69 -22.10 -20.05
CA ASP A 281 24.43 -20.84 -20.30
C ASP A 281 23.48 -19.65 -20.46
N GLU A 282 22.59 -19.47 -19.47
CA GLU A 282 21.62 -18.38 -19.34
C GLU A 282 20.50 -18.36 -20.42
N LYS A 283 20.41 -19.39 -21.24
CA LYS A 283 19.35 -19.49 -22.26
C LYS A 283 17.98 -19.84 -21.67
N MET A 284 17.96 -20.38 -20.46
CA MET A 284 16.74 -20.76 -19.77
C MET A 284 16.79 -20.29 -18.30
N THR A 285 15.75 -19.63 -17.84
CA THR A 285 15.60 -19.18 -16.44
C THR A 285 14.33 -19.77 -15.85
N LEU A 286 14.46 -20.42 -14.71
CA LEU A 286 13.35 -20.86 -13.88
C LEU A 286 13.23 -19.92 -12.67
N ASP A 287 12.09 -19.28 -12.53
CA ASP A 287 11.77 -18.39 -11.41
C ASP A 287 10.55 -18.98 -10.68
N VAL A 288 10.76 -19.44 -9.46
CA VAL A 288 9.73 -20.05 -8.61
C VAL A 288 9.53 -19.18 -7.40
N ASN A 289 8.30 -18.76 -7.18
CA ASN A 289 7.90 -17.99 -6.01
C ASN A 289 6.75 -18.71 -5.29
N ALA A 290 6.89 -18.85 -3.97
CA ALA A 290 5.87 -19.40 -3.07
C ALA A 290 5.67 -18.43 -1.90
N SER A 291 4.44 -17.98 -1.72
CA SER A 291 4.05 -17.09 -0.65
C SER A 291 2.76 -17.57 0.03
#